data_05b44009bc8d1524550f29f4c2991517
#
_entry.id   05b44009bc8d1524550f29f4c2991517
#
_cell.length_a   1.000
_cell.length_b   1.000
_cell.length_c   1.000
_cell.angle_alpha   90.00
_cell.angle_beta   90.00
_cell.angle_gamma   90.00
#
_symmetry.space_group_name_H-M   'P 1'
#
loop_
_entity.id
_entity.type
_entity.pdbx_description
1 polymer ?
#
loop_
_entity_poly.entity_id
_entity_poly.type
_entity_poly.pdbx_seq_one_letter_code
_entity_poly.pdbx_strand_id
1 'polypeptide(L)'
;MDPTTYCWSCAVTECPICSCESDSAFQLYDDRYGYPGRFWLMHCTECDHRFLQGADFSDTQIQALYSDYYPRRSMRPEDYSADVERSGFAAWLDGAKASAFRWVPREVKVLDIGCGFGQALGYHANRGCEVWGVESDENIRRIADLHGFKVRVGVFKPEEFPQEYFDVVTMDQVIEHMKDPIGTLAGVRKVLKPDGIAILSTPNAAGWGARVFGRRWINWHAPYHLHFFTRRSMKFAVNRAGLVAEPLGTVTSSEWLNYQWIHLATRPGPGQPSMFWTNAGDYNPSGRTALRIASLLHRTKVDHLLTRLFDALGIGDSQLFALRRK
;
A
#
# COMPACT_ATOMS: atom_id res chain seq x y z
N MET A 1 7.70 36.05 -0.34
CA MET A 1 8.13 35.46 0.94
C MET A 1 8.66 34.08 0.62
N ASP A 2 9.93 33.83 0.89
CA ASP A 2 10.64 32.60 0.57
C ASP A 2 10.09 31.44 1.41
N PRO A 3 9.60 30.32 0.82
CA PRO A 3 9.03 29.21 1.58
C PRO A 3 10.09 28.28 2.22
N THR A 4 11.37 28.65 2.20
CA THR A 4 12.48 27.76 2.60
C THR A 4 12.96 27.91 4.04
N THR A 5 12.32 28.74 4.88
CA THR A 5 12.79 28.98 6.24
C THR A 5 11.75 28.63 7.28
N TYR A 6 11.29 27.38 7.32
CA TYR A 6 10.69 26.82 8.54
C TYR A 6 11.78 26.16 9.39
N CYS A 7 12.28 26.92 10.36
CA CYS A 7 13.03 26.37 11.48
C CYS A 7 12.07 25.56 12.36
N TRP A 8 11.92 24.29 12.06
CA TRP A 8 11.20 23.35 12.92
C TRP A 8 12.13 22.99 14.08
N SER A 9 12.06 23.78 15.18
CA SER A 9 12.47 23.26 16.49
C SER A 9 11.78 21.93 16.71
N CYS A 10 12.45 20.96 17.32
CA CYS A 10 11.95 19.63 17.65
C CYS A 10 10.57 19.68 18.33
N ALA A 11 9.52 19.88 17.57
CA ALA A 11 8.15 19.81 18.06
C ALA A 11 7.87 18.32 18.28
N VAL A 12 7.70 17.96 19.52
CA VAL A 12 7.20 16.64 19.90
C VAL A 12 5.85 16.45 19.20
N THR A 13 5.74 15.41 18.41
CA THR A 13 4.53 15.11 17.63
C THR A 13 3.86 13.88 18.21
N GLU A 14 2.55 13.97 18.44
CA GLU A 14 1.77 12.83 18.92
C GLU A 14 1.63 11.76 17.84
N CYS A 15 1.79 10.51 18.24
CA CYS A 15 1.57 9.35 17.38
C CYS A 15 0.08 9.19 17.04
N PRO A 16 -0.30 9.13 15.77
CA PRO A 16 -1.71 8.98 15.36
C PRO A 16 -2.31 7.63 15.79
N ILE A 17 -1.49 6.65 16.19
CA ILE A 17 -1.96 5.33 16.59
C ILE A 17 -2.15 5.20 18.11
N CYS A 18 -1.21 5.68 18.94
CA CYS A 18 -1.28 5.49 20.40
C CYS A 18 -1.32 6.79 21.21
N SER A 19 -1.20 7.94 20.55
CA SER A 19 -1.16 9.29 21.15
C SER A 19 0.05 9.58 22.04
N CYS A 20 1.06 8.70 22.04
CA CYS A 20 2.33 8.95 22.73
C CYS A 20 3.24 9.86 21.90
N GLU A 21 4.19 10.48 22.55
CA GLU A 21 5.22 11.30 21.90
C GLU A 21 6.04 10.48 20.90
N SER A 22 6.44 11.16 19.82
CA SER A 22 7.21 10.54 18.73
C SER A 22 8.39 11.40 18.34
N ASP A 23 9.49 10.75 18.01
CA ASP A 23 10.74 11.38 17.61
C ASP A 23 10.93 11.38 16.09
N SER A 24 11.65 12.38 15.57
CA SER A 24 12.03 12.40 14.16
C SER A 24 13.15 11.40 13.88
N ALA A 25 12.95 10.52 12.87
CA ALA A 25 13.97 9.56 12.44
C ALA A 25 14.86 10.14 11.33
N PHE A 26 14.26 10.54 10.20
CA PHE A 26 14.96 11.15 9.06
C PHE A 26 13.99 11.82 8.11
N GLN A 27 14.51 12.62 7.18
CA GLN A 27 13.71 13.23 6.13
C GLN A 27 13.61 12.33 4.90
N LEU A 28 12.42 12.33 4.30
CA LEU A 28 12.06 11.74 3.02
C LEU A 28 11.66 12.84 2.02
N TYR A 29 11.61 12.52 0.76
CA TYR A 29 11.06 13.33 -0.32
C TYR A 29 10.43 12.41 -1.36
N ASP A 30 9.63 12.97 -2.27
CA ASP A 30 9.09 12.18 -3.39
C ASP A 30 10.23 11.80 -4.35
N ASP A 31 10.65 10.55 -4.25
CA ASP A 31 11.72 9.98 -5.08
C ASP A 31 11.16 9.17 -6.27
N ARG A 32 9.89 9.40 -6.61
CA ARG A 32 9.25 8.79 -7.79
C ARG A 32 8.74 9.83 -8.77
N TYR A 33 7.88 10.73 -8.33
CA TYR A 33 7.10 11.61 -9.22
C TYR A 33 7.53 13.08 -9.15
N GLY A 34 8.42 13.41 -8.20
CA GLY A 34 9.02 14.74 -8.10
C GLY A 34 8.15 15.78 -7.39
N TYR A 35 7.16 15.35 -6.58
CA TYR A 35 6.42 16.29 -5.75
C TYR A 35 7.39 17.09 -4.86
N PRO A 36 7.29 18.43 -4.81
CA PRO A 36 8.25 19.25 -4.08
C PRO A 36 8.09 19.11 -2.56
N GLY A 37 9.19 19.30 -1.82
CA GLY A 37 9.18 19.31 -0.38
C GLY A 37 9.97 18.16 0.24
N ARG A 38 10.04 18.23 1.56
CA ARG A 38 10.66 17.20 2.41
C ARG A 38 9.73 16.93 3.59
N PHE A 39 9.64 15.67 3.96
CA PHE A 39 8.73 15.16 4.98
C PHE A 39 9.53 14.48 6.08
N TRP A 40 9.23 14.77 7.33
CA TRP A 40 9.86 14.05 8.43
C TRP A 40 9.20 12.69 8.61
N LEU A 41 9.99 11.64 8.60
CA LEU A 41 9.56 10.34 9.12
C LEU A 41 9.67 10.39 10.64
N MET A 42 8.52 10.29 11.30
CA MET A 42 8.42 10.19 12.75
C MET A 42 8.40 8.74 13.19
N HIS A 43 8.90 8.46 14.39
CA HIS A 43 8.90 7.14 14.99
C HIS A 43 8.41 7.20 16.43
N CYS A 44 7.35 6.49 16.70
CA CYS A 44 6.83 6.28 18.04
C CYS A 44 7.45 5.03 18.66
N THR A 45 8.26 5.18 19.68
CA THR A 45 8.93 4.07 20.36
C THR A 45 7.96 3.22 21.19
N GLU A 46 6.82 3.81 21.61
CA GLU A 46 5.81 3.09 22.41
C GLU A 46 5.09 2.02 21.57
N CYS A 47 4.59 2.35 20.39
CA CYS A 47 3.87 1.38 19.55
C CYS A 47 4.65 0.92 18.30
N ASP A 48 5.87 1.42 18.08
CA ASP A 48 6.73 1.19 16.91
C ASP A 48 6.06 1.62 15.60
N HIS A 49 5.15 2.61 15.65
CA HIS A 49 4.56 3.19 14.46
C HIS A 49 5.50 4.24 13.86
N ARG A 50 5.55 4.28 12.53
CA ARG A 50 6.21 5.35 11.79
C ARG A 50 5.17 6.04 10.92
N PHE A 51 5.30 7.36 10.79
CA PHE A 51 4.35 8.17 10.03
C PHE A 51 5.02 9.44 9.49
N LEU A 52 4.44 10.04 8.47
CA LEU A 52 4.93 11.30 7.93
C LEU A 52 4.37 12.49 8.70
N GLN A 53 5.26 13.37 9.13
CA GLN A 53 4.93 14.71 9.58
C GLN A 53 5.09 15.70 8.41
N GLY A 54 4.20 16.70 8.33
CA GLY A 54 4.20 17.68 7.25
C GLY A 54 3.46 17.23 6.00
N ALA A 55 2.69 16.14 6.09
CA ALA A 55 1.81 15.64 5.05
C ALA A 55 0.31 15.93 5.35
N ASP A 56 0.03 16.99 6.11
CA ASP A 56 -1.33 17.46 6.40
C ASP A 56 -1.89 18.23 5.20
N PHE A 57 -2.11 17.49 4.12
CA PHE A 57 -2.62 18.07 2.88
C PHE A 57 -4.11 18.42 2.99
N SER A 58 -4.46 19.61 2.49
CA SER A 58 -5.85 19.94 2.18
C SER A 58 -6.36 19.05 1.05
N ASP A 59 -7.68 18.98 0.86
CA ASP A 59 -8.27 18.17 -0.21
C ASP A 59 -7.80 18.64 -1.60
N THR A 60 -7.59 19.94 -1.81
CA THR A 60 -7.03 20.50 -3.05
C THR A 60 -5.58 20.07 -3.28
N GLN A 61 -4.76 20.00 -2.22
CA GLN A 61 -3.39 19.51 -2.32
C GLN A 61 -3.33 18.01 -2.59
N ILE A 62 -4.22 17.24 -1.99
CA ILE A 62 -4.34 15.80 -2.29
C ILE A 62 -4.76 15.61 -3.74
N GLN A 63 -5.74 16.37 -4.22
CA GLN A 63 -6.14 16.31 -5.62
C GLN A 63 -4.96 16.61 -6.54
N ALA A 64 -4.22 17.69 -6.32
CA ALA A 64 -3.02 18.02 -7.10
C ALA A 64 -1.95 16.93 -7.00
N LEU A 65 -1.74 16.34 -5.83
CA LEU A 65 -0.79 15.25 -5.62
C LEU A 65 -1.07 14.05 -6.52
N TYR A 66 -2.34 13.68 -6.66
CA TYR A 66 -2.76 12.53 -7.47
C TYR A 66 -3.03 12.88 -8.94
N SER A 67 -3.43 14.12 -9.28
CA SER A 67 -3.69 14.50 -10.67
C SER A 67 -2.42 14.93 -11.41
N ASP A 68 -1.53 15.68 -10.76
CA ASP A 68 -0.43 16.38 -11.43
C ASP A 68 0.90 15.61 -11.34
N TYR A 69 1.07 14.83 -10.26
CA TYR A 69 2.34 14.14 -10.00
C TYR A 69 2.23 12.62 -10.15
N TYR A 70 1.18 11.99 -9.60
CA TYR A 70 1.03 10.56 -9.71
C TYR A 70 0.62 10.18 -11.14
N PRO A 71 1.45 9.44 -11.91
CA PRO A 71 1.12 9.09 -13.28
C PRO A 71 0.04 8.00 -13.29
N ARG A 72 -1.20 8.42 -13.12
CA ARG A 72 -2.33 7.53 -13.35
C ARG A 72 -2.38 7.23 -14.84
N ARG A 73 -1.99 6.03 -15.22
CA ARG A 73 -2.28 5.53 -16.55
C ARG A 73 -3.80 5.44 -16.62
N SER A 74 -4.41 6.21 -17.51
CA SER A 74 -5.80 5.99 -17.88
C SER A 74 -5.87 4.57 -18.46
N MET A 75 -6.22 3.58 -17.63
CA MET A 75 -6.46 2.23 -18.12
C MET A 75 -7.67 2.32 -19.05
N ARG A 76 -7.49 1.85 -20.25
CA ARG A 76 -8.62 1.75 -21.19
C ARG A 76 -9.41 0.51 -20.81
N PRO A 77 -10.76 0.55 -20.91
CA PRO A 77 -11.58 -0.63 -20.65
C PRO A 77 -11.15 -1.88 -21.42
N GLU A 78 -10.63 -1.70 -22.66
CA GLU A 78 -10.13 -2.78 -23.50
C GLU A 78 -8.82 -3.42 -23.00
N ASP A 79 -8.06 -2.73 -22.18
CA ASP A 79 -6.83 -3.23 -21.55
C ASP A 79 -7.11 -3.93 -20.20
N TYR A 80 -8.37 -3.93 -19.76
CA TYR A 80 -8.74 -4.57 -18.52
C TYR A 80 -8.59 -6.09 -18.60
N SER A 81 -7.98 -6.65 -17.57
CA SER A 81 -7.99 -8.10 -17.34
C SER A 81 -8.14 -8.39 -15.85
N ALA A 82 -9.06 -9.29 -15.53
CA ALA A 82 -9.18 -9.78 -14.15
C ALA A 82 -7.90 -10.52 -13.75
N ASP A 83 -7.55 -10.40 -12.46
CA ASP A 83 -6.48 -11.23 -11.92
C ASP A 83 -6.84 -12.72 -12.04
N VAL A 84 -5.79 -13.54 -12.15
CA VAL A 84 -5.96 -15.00 -12.31
C VAL A 84 -5.45 -15.75 -11.08
N GLU A 85 -5.99 -16.95 -10.87
CA GLU A 85 -5.53 -17.81 -9.80
C GLU A 85 -4.08 -18.24 -10.06
N ARG A 86 -3.23 -18.05 -9.07
CA ARG A 86 -1.80 -18.42 -9.13
C ARG A 86 -1.49 -19.39 -8.01
N SER A 87 -0.94 -20.53 -8.36
CA SER A 87 -0.61 -21.63 -7.41
C SER A 87 0.71 -22.32 -7.75
N GLY A 88 1.13 -23.22 -6.88
CA GLY A 88 2.34 -24.02 -7.09
C GLY A 88 3.64 -23.28 -6.75
N PHE A 89 4.77 -23.91 -7.05
CA PHE A 89 6.10 -23.45 -6.67
C PHE A 89 6.45 -22.07 -7.25
N ALA A 90 6.12 -21.82 -8.52
CA ALA A 90 6.40 -20.52 -9.15
C ALA A 90 5.65 -19.37 -8.48
N ALA A 91 4.37 -19.57 -8.16
CA ALA A 91 3.57 -18.56 -7.45
C ALA A 91 4.10 -18.31 -6.04
N TRP A 92 4.53 -19.35 -5.33
CA TRP A 92 5.18 -19.22 -4.03
C TRP A 92 6.49 -18.45 -4.16
N LEU A 93 7.34 -18.79 -5.11
CA LEU A 93 8.63 -18.13 -5.32
C LEU A 93 8.45 -16.65 -5.66
N ASP A 94 7.43 -16.29 -6.43
CA ASP A 94 7.09 -14.91 -6.79
C ASP A 94 6.43 -14.13 -5.66
N GLY A 95 6.10 -14.76 -4.53
CA GLY A 95 5.40 -14.11 -3.44
C GLY A 95 3.97 -13.71 -3.82
N ALA A 96 3.27 -14.52 -4.62
CA ALA A 96 1.92 -14.20 -5.09
C ALA A 96 0.92 -13.93 -3.94
N LYS A 97 1.11 -14.57 -2.78
CA LYS A 97 0.27 -14.36 -1.59
C LYS A 97 0.57 -13.06 -0.83
N ALA A 98 1.40 -12.15 -1.35
CA ALA A 98 1.59 -10.83 -0.76
C ALA A 98 0.33 -9.97 -0.82
N SER A 99 -0.58 -10.24 -1.78
CA SER A 99 -1.82 -9.49 -1.96
C SER A 99 -2.96 -10.06 -1.13
N ALA A 100 -3.68 -9.18 -0.42
CA ALA A 100 -4.77 -9.51 0.49
C ALA A 100 -5.91 -10.26 -0.21
N PHE A 101 -6.25 -9.86 -1.43
CA PHE A 101 -7.37 -10.46 -2.19
C PHE A 101 -7.17 -11.96 -2.46
N ARG A 102 -5.94 -12.48 -2.50
CA ARG A 102 -5.66 -13.90 -2.76
C ARG A 102 -5.98 -14.83 -1.58
N TRP A 103 -6.33 -14.26 -0.43
CA TRP A 103 -6.73 -15.00 0.77
C TRP A 103 -8.26 -15.10 0.92
N VAL A 104 -9.00 -14.45 0.03
CA VAL A 104 -10.48 -14.46 0.07
C VAL A 104 -11.02 -15.82 -0.37
N PRO A 105 -11.98 -16.42 0.36
CA PRO A 105 -12.68 -17.64 -0.06
C PRO A 105 -13.50 -17.45 -1.34
N ARG A 106 -14.02 -18.53 -1.91
CA ARG A 106 -15.00 -18.51 -3.00
C ARG A 106 -16.41 -18.29 -2.46
N GLU A 107 -17.30 -17.79 -3.30
CA GLU A 107 -18.76 -17.75 -3.04
C GLU A 107 -19.15 -16.95 -1.79
N VAL A 108 -18.44 -15.84 -1.53
CA VAL A 108 -18.68 -14.93 -0.41
C VAL A 108 -19.02 -13.52 -0.89
N LYS A 109 -19.55 -12.70 0.01
CA LYS A 109 -19.77 -11.27 -0.24
C LYS A 109 -18.52 -10.50 0.13
N VAL A 110 -17.90 -9.86 -0.85
CA VAL A 110 -16.61 -9.15 -0.71
C VAL A 110 -16.78 -7.66 -0.93
N LEU A 111 -16.21 -6.87 -0.04
CA LEU A 111 -15.96 -5.44 -0.27
C LEU A 111 -14.43 -5.23 -0.39
N ASP A 112 -13.99 -4.73 -1.53
CA ASP A 112 -12.58 -4.37 -1.78
C ASP A 112 -12.40 -2.85 -1.68
N ILE A 113 -11.76 -2.41 -0.60
CA ILE A 113 -11.48 -0.98 -0.37
C ILE A 113 -10.14 -0.65 -1.03
N GLY A 114 -10.14 0.35 -1.94
CA GLY A 114 -9.00 0.66 -2.80
C GLY A 114 -8.86 -0.34 -3.93
N CYS A 115 -9.97 -0.68 -4.59
CA CYS A 115 -10.01 -1.74 -5.61
C CYS A 115 -9.26 -1.41 -6.91
N GLY A 116 -8.67 -0.20 -7.02
CA GLY A 116 -7.90 0.22 -8.19
C GLY A 116 -8.71 0.10 -9.47
N PHE A 117 -8.18 -0.59 -10.46
CA PHE A 117 -8.86 -0.84 -11.73
C PHE A 117 -9.73 -2.09 -11.74
N GLY A 118 -10.03 -2.66 -10.57
CA GLY A 118 -10.99 -3.75 -10.44
C GLY A 118 -10.47 -5.14 -10.81
N GLN A 119 -9.15 -5.34 -10.99
CA GLN A 119 -8.62 -6.67 -11.32
C GLN A 119 -8.96 -7.70 -10.24
N ALA A 120 -8.88 -7.31 -8.96
CA ALA A 120 -9.29 -8.14 -7.84
C ALA A 120 -10.81 -8.36 -7.80
N LEU A 121 -11.63 -7.36 -8.20
CA LEU A 121 -13.09 -7.53 -8.31
C LEU A 121 -13.43 -8.62 -9.34
N GLY A 122 -12.79 -8.57 -10.53
CA GLY A 122 -12.97 -9.61 -11.55
C GLY A 122 -12.51 -10.98 -11.09
N TYR A 123 -11.38 -11.05 -10.38
CA TYR A 123 -10.91 -12.29 -9.76
C TYR A 123 -11.94 -12.90 -8.82
N HIS A 124 -12.57 -12.11 -7.96
CA HIS A 124 -13.59 -12.56 -7.03
C HIS A 124 -14.91 -12.93 -7.75
N ALA A 125 -15.34 -12.11 -8.72
CA ALA A 125 -16.54 -12.39 -9.51
C ALA A 125 -16.43 -13.73 -10.25
N ASN A 126 -15.27 -14.02 -10.86
CA ASN A 126 -14.99 -15.31 -11.52
C ASN A 126 -14.98 -16.52 -10.57
N ARG A 127 -14.97 -16.27 -9.25
CA ARG A 127 -14.99 -17.28 -8.19
C ARG A 127 -16.35 -17.37 -7.47
N GLY A 128 -17.40 -16.79 -8.07
CA GLY A 128 -18.76 -16.83 -7.55
C GLY A 128 -19.03 -15.88 -6.39
N CYS A 129 -18.17 -14.89 -6.15
CA CYS A 129 -18.37 -13.91 -5.09
C CYS A 129 -19.34 -12.79 -5.53
N GLU A 130 -20.13 -12.27 -4.60
CA GLU A 130 -20.79 -10.97 -4.76
C GLU A 130 -19.76 -9.88 -4.44
N VAL A 131 -19.44 -9.05 -5.45
CA VAL A 131 -18.33 -8.09 -5.36
C VAL A 131 -18.80 -6.65 -5.26
N TRP A 132 -18.21 -5.93 -4.32
CA TRP A 132 -18.33 -4.49 -4.15
C TRP A 132 -16.94 -3.88 -4.07
N GLY A 133 -16.79 -2.64 -4.58
CA GLY A 133 -15.53 -1.92 -4.55
C GLY A 133 -15.67 -0.48 -4.05
N VAL A 134 -14.58 0.05 -3.55
CA VAL A 134 -14.38 1.49 -3.30
C VAL A 134 -13.08 1.90 -3.96
N GLU A 135 -13.12 2.98 -4.76
CA GLU A 135 -11.92 3.54 -5.37
C GLU A 135 -12.07 5.06 -5.52
N SER A 136 -11.02 5.80 -5.21
CA SER A 136 -11.01 7.25 -5.34
C SER A 136 -10.86 7.75 -6.78
N ASP A 137 -10.29 6.92 -7.66
CA ASP A 137 -10.13 7.22 -9.07
C ASP A 137 -11.43 6.99 -9.86
N GLU A 138 -11.96 8.05 -10.48
CA GLU A 138 -13.19 7.96 -11.27
C GLU A 138 -13.08 7.07 -12.51
N ASN A 139 -11.87 6.78 -12.98
CA ASN A 139 -11.67 5.93 -14.15
C ASN A 139 -12.19 4.51 -13.96
N ILE A 140 -12.31 4.05 -12.70
CA ILE A 140 -12.92 2.76 -12.38
C ILE A 140 -14.37 2.64 -12.85
N ARG A 141 -15.12 3.76 -12.99
CA ARG A 141 -16.54 3.73 -13.44
C ARG A 141 -16.70 3.01 -14.75
N ARG A 142 -15.84 3.29 -15.73
CA ARG A 142 -15.93 2.67 -17.07
C ARG A 142 -15.79 1.15 -17.01
N ILE A 143 -14.90 0.68 -16.16
CA ILE A 143 -14.68 -0.76 -15.97
C ILE A 143 -15.82 -1.37 -15.17
N ALA A 144 -16.26 -0.69 -14.11
CA ALA A 144 -17.38 -1.14 -13.29
C ALA A 144 -18.67 -1.29 -14.11
N ASP A 145 -18.99 -0.29 -14.95
CA ASP A 145 -20.15 -0.31 -15.82
C ASP A 145 -20.07 -1.44 -16.86
N LEU A 146 -18.89 -1.63 -17.47
CA LEU A 146 -18.68 -2.68 -18.48
C LEU A 146 -18.82 -4.10 -17.91
N HIS A 147 -18.37 -4.32 -16.67
CA HIS A 147 -18.33 -5.64 -16.04
C HIS A 147 -19.42 -5.85 -14.98
N GLY A 148 -20.27 -4.84 -14.74
CA GLY A 148 -21.36 -4.92 -13.77
C GLY A 148 -20.91 -4.93 -12.31
N PHE A 149 -19.73 -4.36 -11.99
CA PHE A 149 -19.24 -4.28 -10.62
C PHE A 149 -19.95 -3.17 -9.84
N LYS A 150 -20.28 -3.45 -8.59
CA LYS A 150 -20.86 -2.46 -7.66
C LYS A 150 -19.73 -1.63 -7.04
N VAL A 151 -19.36 -0.50 -7.67
CA VAL A 151 -18.26 0.36 -7.17
C VAL A 151 -18.79 1.70 -6.68
N ARG A 152 -18.32 2.13 -5.50
CA ARG A 152 -18.45 3.50 -4.99
C ARG A 152 -17.17 4.25 -5.30
N VAL A 153 -17.29 5.37 -6.00
CA VAL A 153 -16.16 6.25 -6.30
C VAL A 153 -16.02 7.28 -5.20
N GLY A 154 -14.82 7.38 -4.65
CA GLY A 154 -14.46 8.28 -3.55
C GLY A 154 -13.75 7.57 -2.41
N VAL A 155 -13.68 8.21 -1.26
CA VAL A 155 -13.14 7.62 -0.03
C VAL A 155 -14.16 6.66 0.60
N PHE A 156 -13.67 5.65 1.31
CA PHE A 156 -14.54 4.71 2.01
C PHE A 156 -15.32 5.41 3.13
N LYS A 157 -16.66 5.32 3.04
CA LYS A 157 -17.60 5.80 4.06
C LYS A 157 -18.52 4.64 4.43
N PRO A 158 -18.43 4.11 5.65
CA PRO A 158 -19.18 2.90 6.03
C PRO A 158 -20.70 3.09 5.99
N GLU A 159 -21.22 4.31 6.09
CA GLU A 159 -22.64 4.65 5.99
C GLU A 159 -23.22 4.50 4.58
N GLU A 160 -22.39 4.42 3.55
CA GLU A 160 -22.79 4.18 2.17
C GLU A 160 -22.99 2.69 1.84
N PHE A 161 -22.72 1.81 2.83
CA PHE A 161 -22.79 0.35 2.68
C PHE A 161 -23.76 -0.28 3.67
N PRO A 162 -24.35 -1.44 3.33
CA PRO A 162 -25.15 -2.19 4.28
C PRO A 162 -24.30 -2.60 5.50
N GLN A 163 -24.86 -2.38 6.70
CA GLN A 163 -24.20 -2.77 7.95
C GLN A 163 -24.23 -4.30 8.11
N GLU A 164 -23.15 -4.87 8.66
CA GLU A 164 -23.03 -6.30 8.94
C GLU A 164 -23.35 -7.19 7.71
N TYR A 165 -22.90 -6.78 6.55
CA TYR A 165 -23.30 -7.40 5.27
C TYR A 165 -22.22 -8.26 4.63
N PHE A 166 -20.96 -7.84 4.73
CA PHE A 166 -19.86 -8.51 4.03
C PHE A 166 -19.28 -9.66 4.83
N ASP A 167 -19.08 -10.79 4.16
CA ASP A 167 -18.33 -11.92 4.71
C ASP A 167 -16.84 -11.58 4.80
N VAL A 168 -16.34 -10.87 3.77
CA VAL A 168 -14.94 -10.45 3.69
C VAL A 168 -14.83 -8.99 3.28
N VAL A 169 -13.94 -8.25 3.93
CA VAL A 169 -13.48 -6.93 3.46
C VAL A 169 -11.98 -7.04 3.15
N THR A 170 -11.55 -6.55 1.99
CA THR A 170 -10.13 -6.50 1.63
C THR A 170 -9.60 -5.08 1.58
N MET A 171 -8.34 -4.90 2.00
CA MET A 171 -7.54 -3.70 1.81
C MET A 171 -6.12 -4.13 1.40
N ASP A 172 -5.80 -4.04 0.12
CA ASP A 172 -4.50 -4.45 -0.42
C ASP A 172 -3.63 -3.23 -0.69
N GLN A 173 -2.67 -2.94 0.20
CA GLN A 173 -1.81 -1.75 0.14
C GLN A 173 -2.64 -0.44 0.17
N VAL A 174 -3.51 -0.29 1.15
CA VAL A 174 -4.46 0.83 1.26
C VAL A 174 -4.38 1.56 2.59
N ILE A 175 -4.27 0.83 3.70
CA ILE A 175 -4.34 1.40 5.05
C ILE A 175 -3.23 2.44 5.31
N GLU A 176 -2.10 2.31 4.66
CA GLU A 176 -0.96 3.23 4.72
C GLU A 176 -1.23 4.61 4.10
N HIS A 177 -2.23 4.71 3.23
CA HIS A 177 -2.65 5.96 2.58
C HIS A 177 -3.76 6.72 3.34
N MET A 178 -4.41 6.06 4.32
CA MET A 178 -5.57 6.62 5.01
C MET A 178 -5.15 7.72 5.98
N LYS A 179 -5.81 8.90 5.93
CA LYS A 179 -5.58 9.97 6.91
C LYS A 179 -5.93 9.54 8.34
N ASP A 180 -7.02 8.79 8.50
CA ASP A 180 -7.45 8.20 9.77
C ASP A 180 -7.56 6.68 9.64
N PRO A 181 -6.47 5.95 9.86
CA PRO A 181 -6.48 4.50 9.74
C PRO A 181 -7.34 3.82 10.82
N ILE A 182 -7.45 4.41 12.02
CA ILE A 182 -8.28 3.85 13.10
C ILE A 182 -9.76 4.00 12.77
N GLY A 183 -10.19 5.17 12.31
CA GLY A 183 -11.56 5.42 11.85
C GLY A 183 -11.93 4.54 10.64
N THR A 184 -11.00 4.33 9.70
CA THR A 184 -11.18 3.42 8.58
C THR A 184 -11.42 1.98 9.06
N LEU A 185 -10.58 1.48 9.97
CA LEU A 185 -10.74 0.14 10.56
C LEU A 185 -12.05 0.01 11.35
N ALA A 186 -12.44 1.05 12.09
CA ALA A 186 -13.74 1.06 12.80
C ALA A 186 -14.91 1.06 11.81
N GLY A 187 -14.78 1.71 10.65
CA GLY A 187 -15.72 1.64 9.55
C GLY A 187 -15.83 0.23 8.95
N VAL A 188 -14.70 -0.42 8.72
CA VAL A 188 -14.63 -1.82 8.27
C VAL A 188 -15.39 -2.74 9.25
N ARG A 189 -15.19 -2.55 10.55
CA ARG A 189 -15.92 -3.32 11.58
C ARG A 189 -17.44 -3.18 11.45
N LYS A 190 -17.96 -2.00 11.08
CA LYS A 190 -19.41 -1.77 10.94
C LYS A 190 -20.03 -2.54 9.78
N VAL A 191 -19.33 -2.64 8.66
CA VAL A 191 -19.84 -3.28 7.44
C VAL A 191 -19.60 -4.80 7.41
N LEU A 192 -18.65 -5.31 8.20
CA LEU A 192 -18.40 -6.75 8.37
C LEU A 192 -19.53 -7.43 9.13
N LYS A 193 -19.92 -8.61 8.70
CA LYS A 193 -20.76 -9.53 9.50
C LYS A 193 -20.11 -9.82 10.86
N PRO A 194 -20.87 -10.26 11.87
CA PRO A 194 -20.31 -10.62 13.17
C PRO A 194 -19.19 -11.67 13.09
N ASP A 195 -19.33 -12.66 12.21
CA ASP A 195 -18.37 -13.73 11.92
C ASP A 195 -17.46 -13.44 10.72
N GLY A 196 -17.62 -12.25 10.09
CA GLY A 196 -16.84 -11.81 8.95
C GLY A 196 -15.38 -11.56 9.27
N ILE A 197 -14.57 -11.47 8.22
CA ILE A 197 -13.13 -11.25 8.31
C ILE A 197 -12.67 -10.10 7.40
N ALA A 198 -11.87 -9.17 7.90
CA ALA A 198 -11.14 -8.27 7.03
C ALA A 198 -9.72 -8.82 6.79
N ILE A 199 -9.27 -8.77 5.54
CA ILE A 199 -7.92 -9.20 5.16
C ILE A 199 -7.21 -7.97 4.59
N LEU A 200 -6.09 -7.60 5.21
CA LEU A 200 -5.30 -6.46 4.74
C LEU A 200 -3.84 -6.85 4.53
N SER A 201 -3.25 -6.23 3.52
CA SER A 201 -1.81 -6.18 3.33
C SER A 201 -1.31 -4.75 3.41
N THR A 202 -0.09 -4.57 3.92
CA THR A 202 0.57 -3.25 3.99
C THR A 202 2.09 -3.45 4.05
N PRO A 203 2.91 -2.48 3.62
CA PRO A 203 4.36 -2.57 3.76
C PRO A 203 4.78 -2.80 5.21
N ASN A 204 5.83 -3.58 5.41
CA ASN A 204 6.35 -3.91 6.73
C ASN A 204 7.52 -2.97 7.10
N ALA A 205 7.24 -1.94 7.87
CA ALA A 205 8.28 -0.98 8.29
C ALA A 205 9.36 -1.57 9.22
N ALA A 206 9.12 -2.78 9.76
CA ALA A 206 10.13 -3.56 10.49
C ALA A 206 10.74 -4.68 9.63
N GLY A 207 10.38 -4.76 8.33
CA GLY A 207 10.85 -5.76 7.38
C GLY A 207 12.32 -5.61 7.00
N TRP A 208 12.81 -6.63 6.28
CA TRP A 208 14.19 -6.64 5.80
C TRP A 208 14.48 -5.48 4.83
N GLY A 209 13.51 -5.13 3.97
CA GLY A 209 13.66 -4.05 2.98
C GLY A 209 13.89 -2.69 3.65
N ALA A 210 13.08 -2.34 4.65
CA ALA A 210 13.26 -1.10 5.40
C ALA A 210 14.63 -1.03 6.11
N ARG A 211 15.13 -2.17 6.61
CA ARG A 211 16.43 -2.26 7.30
C ARG A 211 17.62 -2.19 6.35
N VAL A 212 17.54 -2.91 5.22
CA VAL A 212 18.65 -3.01 4.25
C VAL A 212 18.76 -1.74 3.40
N PHE A 213 17.64 -1.25 2.89
CA PHE A 213 17.64 -0.08 1.99
C PHE A 213 17.55 1.25 2.74
N GLY A 214 17.21 1.24 4.04
CA GLY A 214 17.12 2.43 4.86
C GLY A 214 16.27 3.52 4.21
N ARG A 215 16.82 4.74 4.03
CA ARG A 215 16.12 5.86 3.38
C ARG A 215 15.75 5.63 1.90
N ARG A 216 16.25 4.56 1.28
CA ARG A 216 16.02 4.21 -0.13
C ARG A 216 15.05 3.05 -0.29
N TRP A 217 14.36 2.67 0.77
CA TRP A 217 13.33 1.65 0.68
C TRP A 217 12.15 2.18 -0.13
N ILE A 218 11.79 1.44 -1.16
CA ILE A 218 10.76 1.85 -2.12
C ILE A 218 9.39 2.12 -1.47
N ASN A 219 9.08 1.43 -0.38
CA ASN A 219 7.78 1.55 0.27
C ASN A 219 7.67 2.74 1.24
N TRP A 220 8.72 3.58 1.40
CA TRP A 220 8.48 4.88 2.03
C TRP A 220 7.54 5.75 1.20
N HIS A 221 7.66 5.74 -0.11
CA HIS A 221 6.75 6.37 -1.07
C HIS A 221 6.13 7.69 -0.58
N ALA A 222 6.96 8.56 -0.01
CA ALA A 222 6.52 9.86 0.47
C ALA A 222 6.19 10.79 -0.72
N PRO A 223 5.12 11.60 -0.63
CA PRO A 223 4.20 11.75 0.49
C PRO A 223 2.91 10.91 0.38
N TYR A 224 2.85 9.93 -0.49
CA TYR A 224 1.65 9.13 -0.76
C TYR A 224 1.34 8.14 0.36
N HIS A 225 2.36 7.51 0.96
CA HIS A 225 2.22 6.71 2.16
C HIS A 225 2.34 7.63 3.39
N LEU A 226 1.31 7.69 4.19
CA LEU A 226 1.24 8.51 5.41
C LEU A 226 1.65 7.71 6.65
N HIS A 227 1.40 6.41 6.63
CA HIS A 227 1.60 5.49 7.74
C HIS A 227 2.46 4.30 7.35
N PHE A 228 3.33 3.89 8.26
CA PHE A 228 4.24 2.75 8.05
C PHE A 228 4.12 1.81 9.24
N PHE A 229 3.33 0.78 9.02
CA PHE A 229 2.97 -0.14 10.08
C PHE A 229 4.07 -1.17 10.33
N THR A 230 4.23 -1.51 11.61
CA THR A 230 4.86 -2.73 12.07
C THR A 230 3.79 -3.66 12.62
N ARG A 231 4.11 -4.91 12.92
CA ARG A 231 3.17 -5.83 13.59
C ARG A 231 2.66 -5.25 14.91
N ARG A 232 3.53 -4.56 15.65
CA ARG A 232 3.19 -3.93 16.93
C ARG A 232 2.19 -2.79 16.74
N SER A 233 2.48 -1.83 15.87
CA SER A 233 1.60 -0.69 15.64
C SER A 233 0.27 -1.08 15.00
N MET A 234 0.26 -2.08 14.12
CA MET A 234 -0.99 -2.62 13.56
C MET A 234 -1.88 -3.21 14.67
N LYS A 235 -1.30 -3.95 15.61
CA LYS A 235 -2.05 -4.48 16.77
C LYS A 235 -2.68 -3.36 17.61
N PHE A 236 -1.98 -2.25 17.82
CA PHE A 236 -2.53 -1.08 18.51
C PHE A 236 -3.70 -0.46 17.74
N ALA A 237 -3.53 -0.19 16.44
CA ALA A 237 -4.55 0.42 15.59
C ALA A 237 -5.83 -0.42 15.55
N VAL A 238 -5.68 -1.71 15.27
CA VAL A 238 -6.78 -2.69 15.18
C VAL A 238 -7.53 -2.80 16.52
N ASN A 239 -6.80 -2.81 17.63
CA ASN A 239 -7.38 -2.91 18.98
C ASN A 239 -8.23 -1.67 19.32
N ARG A 240 -7.77 -0.48 18.94
CA ARG A 240 -8.52 0.79 19.10
C ARG A 240 -9.77 0.85 18.23
N ALA A 241 -9.75 0.21 17.07
CA ALA A 241 -10.92 0.09 16.19
C ALA A 241 -11.94 -0.98 16.62
N GLY A 242 -11.71 -1.68 17.75
CA GLY A 242 -12.62 -2.72 18.24
C GLY A 242 -12.51 -4.03 17.44
N LEU A 243 -11.35 -4.27 16.84
CA LEU A 243 -11.03 -5.50 16.12
C LEU A 243 -9.87 -6.23 16.79
N VAL A 244 -9.64 -7.48 16.39
CA VAL A 244 -8.48 -8.30 16.77
C VAL A 244 -7.73 -8.67 15.50
N ALA A 245 -6.40 -8.52 15.52
CA ALA A 245 -5.53 -8.88 14.40
C ALA A 245 -4.86 -10.24 14.63
N GLU A 246 -5.02 -11.12 13.66
CA GLU A 246 -4.27 -12.36 13.52
C GLU A 246 -3.28 -12.19 12.35
N PRO A 247 -1.96 -12.27 12.57
CA PRO A 247 -1.00 -12.17 11.49
C PRO A 247 -1.04 -13.43 10.61
N LEU A 248 -1.28 -13.25 9.32
CA LEU A 248 -1.24 -14.32 8.33
C LEU A 248 0.19 -14.62 7.87
N GLY A 249 1.10 -13.68 8.03
CA GLY A 249 2.50 -13.83 7.68
C GLY A 249 3.12 -12.56 7.10
N THR A 250 4.35 -12.72 6.63
CA THR A 250 5.03 -11.70 5.82
C THR A 250 5.40 -12.30 4.48
N VAL A 251 5.28 -11.53 3.41
CA VAL A 251 5.60 -11.96 2.06
C VAL A 251 6.25 -10.80 1.30
N THR A 252 7.34 -11.10 0.62
CA THR A 252 7.98 -10.16 -0.31
C THR A 252 7.52 -10.47 -1.72
N SER A 253 6.83 -9.55 -2.37
CA SER A 253 6.47 -9.67 -3.79
C SER A 253 7.71 -9.55 -4.67
N SER A 254 7.89 -10.47 -5.60
CA SER A 254 9.01 -10.45 -6.55
C SER A 254 8.96 -9.23 -7.49
N GLU A 255 7.77 -8.79 -7.83
CA GLU A 255 7.59 -7.61 -8.67
C GLU A 255 8.05 -6.34 -7.94
N TRP A 256 7.66 -6.17 -6.68
CA TRP A 256 8.10 -5.04 -5.86
C TRP A 256 9.59 -5.10 -5.54
N LEU A 257 10.17 -6.28 -5.39
CA LEU A 257 11.62 -6.45 -5.27
C LEU A 257 12.34 -6.01 -6.53
N ASN A 258 11.83 -6.37 -7.71
CA ASN A 258 12.37 -5.88 -8.98
C ASN A 258 12.28 -4.36 -9.08
N TYR A 259 11.15 -3.77 -8.71
CA TYR A 259 10.99 -2.30 -8.65
C TYR A 259 11.94 -1.65 -7.64
N GLN A 260 12.26 -2.31 -6.52
CA GLN A 260 13.26 -1.81 -5.58
C GLN A 260 14.65 -1.72 -6.22
N TRP A 261 15.06 -2.73 -7.01
CA TRP A 261 16.35 -2.68 -7.72
C TRP A 261 16.38 -1.56 -8.77
N ILE A 262 15.30 -1.42 -9.54
CA ILE A 262 15.16 -0.35 -10.53
C ILE A 262 15.16 1.02 -9.84
N HIS A 263 14.43 1.17 -8.75
CA HIS A 263 14.36 2.39 -7.97
C HIS A 263 15.73 2.85 -7.46
N LEU A 264 16.54 1.93 -6.93
CA LEU A 264 17.91 2.24 -6.52
C LEU A 264 18.77 2.75 -7.66
N ALA A 265 18.58 2.22 -8.86
CA ALA A 265 19.34 2.57 -10.06
C ALA A 265 18.89 3.90 -10.70
N THR A 266 17.63 4.28 -10.50
CA THR A 266 17.00 5.43 -11.19
C THR A 266 16.51 6.51 -10.23
N ARG A 267 16.90 6.45 -8.97
CA ARG A 267 16.45 7.37 -7.92
C ARG A 267 16.88 8.80 -8.23
N PRO A 268 15.93 9.74 -8.31
CA PRO A 268 16.22 11.14 -8.60
C PRO A 268 16.65 11.92 -7.34
N GLY A 269 17.09 13.15 -7.54
CA GLY A 269 17.21 14.13 -6.46
C GLY A 269 15.85 14.70 -6.03
N PRO A 270 15.80 15.42 -4.88
CA PRO A 270 14.56 16.07 -4.41
C PRO A 270 13.94 16.99 -5.47
N GLY A 271 12.62 16.91 -5.65
CA GLY A 271 11.88 17.73 -6.62
C GLY A 271 12.08 17.34 -8.08
N GLN A 272 12.75 16.22 -8.34
CA GLN A 272 12.94 15.68 -9.68
C GLN A 272 12.18 14.38 -9.84
N PRO A 273 11.43 14.18 -10.94
CA PRO A 273 10.76 12.92 -11.19
C PRO A 273 11.77 11.83 -11.60
N SER A 274 11.49 10.61 -11.21
CA SER A 274 12.24 9.44 -11.67
C SER A 274 11.90 9.11 -13.12
N MET A 275 12.90 8.93 -13.96
CA MET A 275 12.73 8.54 -15.36
C MET A 275 11.96 7.23 -15.53
N PHE A 276 12.12 6.30 -14.61
CA PHE A 276 11.41 5.03 -14.63
C PHE A 276 9.92 5.21 -14.31
N TRP A 277 9.62 5.88 -13.20
CA TRP A 277 8.24 6.01 -12.71
C TRP A 277 7.39 6.93 -13.58
N THR A 278 8.00 7.89 -14.29
CA THR A 278 7.30 8.80 -15.20
C THR A 278 7.33 8.38 -16.68
N ASN A 279 7.94 7.21 -16.98
CA ASN A 279 8.12 6.71 -18.36
C ASN A 279 8.86 7.70 -19.28
N ALA A 280 9.73 8.53 -18.76
CA ALA A 280 10.44 9.55 -19.52
C ALA A 280 11.55 9.01 -20.47
N GLY A 281 11.81 7.71 -20.45
CA GLY A 281 12.46 6.96 -21.53
C GLY A 281 13.98 7.06 -21.74
N ASP A 282 14.62 8.15 -21.39
CA ASP A 282 16.04 8.38 -21.69
C ASP A 282 16.97 8.06 -20.54
N TYR A 283 17.32 6.78 -20.42
CA TYR A 283 18.32 6.34 -19.43
C TYR A 283 19.74 6.60 -19.94
N ASN A 284 20.59 7.16 -19.09
CA ASN A 284 22.02 7.19 -19.33
C ASN A 284 22.61 5.76 -19.40
N PRO A 285 23.86 5.57 -19.92
CA PRO A 285 24.45 4.25 -20.07
C PRO A 285 24.52 3.42 -18.78
N SER A 286 24.81 4.05 -17.64
CA SER A 286 24.86 3.39 -16.33
C SER A 286 23.46 2.93 -15.89
N GLY A 287 22.42 3.75 -16.08
CA GLY A 287 21.03 3.38 -15.80
C GLY A 287 20.57 2.20 -16.64
N ARG A 288 20.89 2.17 -17.94
CA ARG A 288 20.59 1.03 -18.82
C ARG A 288 21.26 -0.27 -18.36
N THR A 289 22.50 -0.19 -17.91
CA THR A 289 23.22 -1.34 -17.37
C THR A 289 22.57 -1.83 -16.08
N ALA A 290 22.23 -0.94 -15.16
CA ALA A 290 21.53 -1.28 -13.91
C ALA A 290 20.17 -1.93 -14.18
N LEU A 291 19.39 -1.41 -15.15
CA LEU A 291 18.13 -2.03 -15.55
C LEU A 291 18.31 -3.45 -16.13
N ARG A 292 19.37 -3.68 -16.90
CA ARG A 292 19.69 -5.03 -17.41
C ARG A 292 20.01 -6.01 -16.26
N ILE A 293 20.77 -5.56 -15.26
CA ILE A 293 21.10 -6.37 -14.08
C ILE A 293 19.82 -6.66 -13.28
N ALA A 294 18.98 -5.65 -13.01
CA ALA A 294 17.71 -5.84 -12.31
C ALA A 294 16.80 -6.83 -13.05
N SER A 295 16.70 -6.71 -14.39
CA SER A 295 15.95 -7.65 -15.23
C SER A 295 16.52 -9.07 -15.15
N LEU A 296 17.84 -9.23 -15.12
CA LEU A 296 18.48 -10.54 -14.99
C LEU A 296 18.18 -11.18 -13.64
N LEU A 297 18.30 -10.44 -12.54
CA LEU A 297 17.95 -10.91 -11.19
C LEU A 297 16.49 -11.35 -11.13
N HIS A 298 15.59 -10.55 -11.66
CA HIS A 298 14.16 -10.90 -11.70
C HIS A 298 13.88 -12.16 -12.53
N ARG A 299 14.54 -12.32 -13.66
CA ARG A 299 14.38 -13.51 -14.55
C ARG A 299 14.96 -14.77 -13.94
N THR A 300 16.12 -14.69 -13.29
CA THR A 300 16.79 -15.85 -12.66
C THR A 300 16.19 -16.21 -11.31
N LYS A 301 15.46 -15.29 -10.67
CA LYS A 301 14.79 -15.46 -9.38
C LYS A 301 15.71 -15.88 -8.21
N VAL A 302 17.02 -15.65 -8.33
CA VAL A 302 17.99 -16.01 -7.29
C VAL A 302 17.76 -15.21 -6.01
N ASP A 303 17.46 -13.93 -6.15
CA ASP A 303 17.11 -13.03 -5.03
C ASP A 303 15.79 -13.42 -4.37
N HIS A 304 14.85 -14.03 -5.10
CA HIS A 304 13.57 -14.48 -4.56
C HIS A 304 13.73 -15.65 -3.57
N LEU A 305 14.66 -16.55 -3.77
CA LEU A 305 14.92 -17.63 -2.82
C LEU A 305 15.33 -17.09 -1.46
N LEU A 306 16.21 -16.07 -1.44
CA LEU A 306 16.62 -15.42 -0.20
C LEU A 306 15.45 -14.70 0.48
N THR A 307 14.57 -14.05 -0.29
CA THR A 307 13.38 -13.38 0.27
C THR A 307 12.41 -14.36 0.89
N ARG A 308 12.26 -15.58 0.35
CA ARG A 308 11.43 -16.63 0.98
C ARG A 308 11.96 -17.02 2.36
N LEU A 309 13.26 -17.03 2.55
CA LEU A 309 13.84 -17.22 3.88
C LEU A 309 13.46 -16.07 4.84
N PHE A 310 13.58 -14.82 4.40
CA PHE A 310 13.18 -13.67 5.22
C PHE A 310 11.69 -13.67 5.53
N ASP A 311 10.85 -14.09 4.59
CA ASP A 311 9.41 -14.24 4.83
C ASP A 311 9.12 -15.32 5.88
N ALA A 312 9.80 -16.47 5.80
CA ALA A 312 9.67 -17.54 6.78
C ALA A 312 10.13 -17.11 8.20
N LEU A 313 11.08 -16.19 8.28
CA LEU A 313 11.52 -15.58 9.53
C LEU A 313 10.60 -14.45 10.03
N GLY A 314 9.52 -14.14 9.31
CA GLY A 314 8.56 -13.11 9.68
C GLY A 314 9.06 -11.67 9.48
N ILE A 315 10.09 -11.46 8.66
CA ILE A 315 10.68 -10.15 8.35
C ILE A 315 10.54 -9.76 6.87
N GLY A 316 9.62 -10.38 6.14
CA GLY A 316 9.30 -10.03 4.75
C GLY A 316 8.88 -8.57 4.59
N ASP A 317 8.91 -8.10 3.36
CA ASP A 317 8.76 -6.67 3.00
C ASP A 317 7.31 -6.18 3.06
N SER A 318 6.34 -7.07 2.94
CA SER A 318 4.92 -6.81 3.18
C SER A 318 4.39 -7.75 4.28
N GLN A 319 3.42 -7.28 5.03
CA GLN A 319 2.76 -8.02 6.11
C GLN A 319 1.26 -8.12 5.86
N LEU A 320 0.71 -9.26 6.23
CA LEU A 320 -0.71 -9.56 6.04
C LEU A 320 -1.38 -9.89 7.39
N PHE A 321 -2.61 -9.45 7.51
CA PHE A 321 -3.43 -9.65 8.70
C PHE A 321 -4.84 -10.07 8.34
N ALA A 322 -5.37 -11.00 9.13
CA ALA A 322 -6.79 -11.26 9.23
C ALA A 322 -7.33 -10.50 10.45
N LEU A 323 -8.37 -9.72 10.25
CA LEU A 323 -8.99 -8.94 11.32
C LEU A 323 -10.40 -9.47 11.57
N ARG A 324 -10.75 -9.64 12.85
CA ARG A 324 -12.07 -10.07 13.28
C ARG A 324 -12.65 -9.10 14.30
N ARG A 325 -13.96 -9.06 14.40
CA ARG A 325 -14.63 -8.31 15.47
C ARG A 325 -14.27 -8.91 16.84
N LYS A 326 -14.08 -8.02 17.84
CA LYS A 326 -13.93 -8.44 19.24
C LYS A 326 -15.24 -9.01 19.79
#